data_544607c3f6ad4ae3772598148fe98396
#
_entry.id   544607c3f6ad4ae3772598148fe98396
#
_cell.length_a   1.000
_cell.length_b   1.000
_cell.length_c   1.000
_cell.angle_alpha   90.00
_cell.angle_beta   90.00
_cell.angle_gamma   90.00
#
_symmetry.space_group_name_H-M   'P 1'
#
loop_
_entity.id
_entity.type
_entity.pdbx_description
1 polymer ?
#
loop_
_entity_poly.entity_id
_entity_poly.type
_entity_poly.pdbx_seq_one_letter_code
_entity_poly.pdbx_strand_id
1 'polypeptide(L)'
;MISYHQLKELSRADFLSSVGLYLTNDRLLMVRLRKNFLAVSMLEHEKRELPARDNRQAISELTGWITEDVREIALKAENDSRERSLRQAIVSLLPHMNPGRDQIYLCLPQEQTIVQQVLLPLAAQDNLRQVLDYEIERQLPFKREEVYYDFLPGGRKGEKICVYVFAIARRNLDGLLSLLESLGIKPSGVETTVTALGNYLLFNRQMSASAATLIAGHPGYWEMIGIEAKSNGWQPSAQLLFSHCLPNSEWAHGAGKELLLECSRQVPTVFRCGDLAALNGLAAERLAGAEDITALGSIRLKGFDPPGEPDAIPAIGAALRGVREASLKANFLRHENGSEEGGRTLSFLNTALASALLLVLIAWAISFPIKDELRLRQLQAENGKLAPAVQALRTEEEQLERSRKEASFLSNLDQRRGEVLRVLDELSKTLPNNAYLSNLRYRNGVLEVQGNAESASALIPLLERSPLLENVGFNAPSNRGRDNRETFSLKADIEKSKETGKEPGKEAATPRVKDARAKP
;
A
#
# COMPACT_ATOMS: atom_id res chain seq x y z
N MET A 1 -16.91 0.72 -15.36
CA MET A 1 -17.45 0.21 -14.08
C MET A 1 -17.60 -1.30 -14.21
N ILE A 2 -16.81 -2.06 -13.45
CA ILE A 2 -16.95 -3.53 -13.40
C ILE A 2 -18.24 -3.81 -12.65
N SER A 3 -19.17 -4.57 -13.25
CA SER A 3 -20.45 -4.93 -12.66
C SER A 3 -20.22 -5.77 -11.39
N TYR A 4 -21.08 -5.61 -10.36
CA TYR A 4 -21.08 -6.43 -9.14
C TYR A 4 -21.10 -7.94 -9.46
N HIS A 5 -21.73 -8.33 -10.57
CA HIS A 5 -21.77 -9.72 -11.05
C HIS A 5 -20.39 -10.19 -11.54
N GLN A 6 -19.63 -9.32 -12.23
CA GLN A 6 -18.27 -9.63 -12.69
C GLN A 6 -17.27 -9.70 -11.53
N LEU A 7 -17.43 -8.86 -10.50
CA LEU A 7 -16.67 -8.95 -9.24
C LEU A 7 -16.95 -10.27 -8.51
N LYS A 8 -18.18 -10.75 -8.54
CA LYS A 8 -18.59 -12.02 -7.92
C LYS A 8 -18.06 -13.24 -8.71
N GLU A 9 -17.95 -13.15 -10.02
CA GLU A 9 -17.30 -14.17 -10.85
C GLU A 9 -15.78 -14.17 -10.69
N LEU A 10 -15.15 -13.01 -10.67
CA LEU A 10 -13.71 -12.89 -10.34
C LEU A 10 -13.39 -13.40 -8.94
N SER A 11 -14.28 -13.22 -7.95
CA SER A 11 -14.09 -13.76 -6.60
C SER A 11 -14.21 -15.29 -6.55
N ARG A 12 -14.82 -15.92 -7.56
CA ARG A 12 -14.93 -17.38 -7.73
C ARG A 12 -13.82 -17.97 -8.59
N ALA A 13 -13.04 -17.11 -9.29
CA ALA A 13 -11.92 -17.59 -10.07
C ALA A 13 -10.88 -18.23 -9.17
N ASP A 14 -10.51 -19.48 -9.49
CA ASP A 14 -9.56 -20.26 -8.71
C ASP A 14 -8.15 -19.93 -9.17
N PHE A 15 -7.38 -19.37 -8.24
CA PHE A 15 -6.00 -18.95 -8.54
C PHE A 15 -4.97 -20.00 -8.20
N LEU A 16 -5.19 -20.75 -7.15
CA LEU A 16 -4.25 -21.75 -6.66
C LEU A 16 -4.99 -23.02 -6.26
N SER A 17 -4.46 -24.15 -6.67
CA SER A 17 -4.93 -25.48 -6.30
C SER A 17 -3.74 -26.27 -5.78
N SER A 18 -3.92 -26.97 -4.67
CA SER A 18 -2.89 -27.78 -4.03
C SER A 18 -3.43 -29.10 -3.52
N VAL A 19 -2.62 -30.14 -3.63
CA VAL A 19 -2.90 -31.49 -3.16
C VAL A 19 -1.89 -31.85 -2.09
N GLY A 20 -2.37 -32.28 -0.94
CA GLY A 20 -1.57 -32.92 0.11
C GLY A 20 -1.79 -34.41 0.07
N LEU A 21 -0.70 -35.14 -0.02
CA LEU A 21 -0.67 -36.61 0.05
C LEU A 21 -0.01 -37.01 1.37
N TYR A 22 -0.74 -37.63 2.26
CA TYR A 22 -0.20 -38.18 3.51
C TYR A 22 -0.08 -39.69 3.40
N LEU A 23 1.15 -40.17 3.41
CA LEU A 23 1.48 -41.60 3.27
C LEU A 23 1.94 -42.15 4.60
N THR A 24 1.16 -43.07 5.17
CA THR A 24 1.53 -43.86 6.35
C THR A 24 1.90 -45.29 5.97
N ASN A 25 2.18 -46.12 6.99
CA ASN A 25 2.49 -47.52 6.77
C ASN A 25 1.30 -48.33 6.23
N ASP A 26 0.06 -47.95 6.54
CA ASP A 26 -1.16 -48.69 6.26
C ASP A 26 -2.17 -47.96 5.38
N ARG A 27 -1.93 -46.69 5.06
CA ARG A 27 -2.89 -45.88 4.29
C ARG A 27 -2.25 -44.74 3.51
N LEU A 28 -2.96 -44.31 2.48
CA LEU A 28 -2.67 -43.10 1.73
C LEU A 28 -3.90 -42.21 1.74
N LEU A 29 -3.74 -41.00 2.25
CA LEU A 29 -4.78 -39.97 2.29
C LEU A 29 -4.43 -38.85 1.34
N MET A 30 -5.44 -38.37 0.62
CA MET A 30 -5.32 -37.23 -0.28
C MET A 30 -6.32 -36.17 0.14
N VAL A 31 -5.88 -34.93 0.15
CA VAL A 31 -6.74 -33.76 0.31
C VAL A 31 -6.40 -32.75 -0.77
N ARG A 32 -7.41 -32.28 -1.48
CA ARG A 32 -7.26 -31.21 -2.47
C ARG A 32 -7.88 -29.93 -1.97
N LEU A 33 -7.06 -28.90 -1.86
CA LEU A 33 -7.47 -27.55 -1.46
C LEU A 33 -7.44 -26.60 -2.65
N ARG A 34 -8.35 -25.64 -2.61
CA ARG A 34 -8.45 -24.57 -3.61
C ARG A 34 -8.53 -23.23 -2.89
N LYS A 35 -7.82 -22.26 -3.41
CA LYS A 35 -7.88 -20.89 -2.91
C LYS A 35 -8.51 -19.98 -3.93
N ASN A 36 -9.54 -19.27 -3.50
CA ASN A 36 -10.10 -18.12 -4.19
C ASN A 36 -9.75 -16.83 -3.41
N PHE A 37 -10.16 -15.66 -3.89
CA PHE A 37 -9.87 -14.38 -3.23
C PHE A 37 -10.36 -14.27 -1.79
N LEU A 38 -11.39 -15.01 -1.41
CA LEU A 38 -12.08 -14.86 -0.13
C LEU A 38 -11.76 -15.96 0.88
N ALA A 39 -11.50 -17.18 0.42
CA ALA A 39 -11.37 -18.34 1.31
C ALA A 39 -10.54 -19.46 0.68
N VAL A 40 -10.05 -20.34 1.54
CA VAL A 40 -9.56 -21.66 1.16
C VAL A 40 -10.71 -22.65 1.33
N SER A 41 -10.97 -23.47 0.33
CA SER A 41 -12.00 -24.51 0.34
C SER A 41 -11.38 -25.87 0.04
N MET A 42 -11.88 -26.91 0.71
CA MET A 42 -11.56 -28.28 0.37
C MET A 42 -12.47 -28.73 -0.76
N LEU A 43 -11.88 -29.33 -1.79
CA LEU A 43 -12.62 -29.87 -2.93
C LEU A 43 -12.87 -31.36 -2.78
N GLU A 44 -11.84 -32.08 -2.38
CA GLU A 44 -11.85 -33.54 -2.38
C GLU A 44 -11.03 -34.06 -1.20
N HIS A 45 -11.49 -35.15 -0.64
CA HIS A 45 -10.82 -35.92 0.39
C HIS A 45 -11.00 -37.41 0.06
N GLU A 46 -9.92 -38.12 -0.08
CA GLU A 46 -9.91 -39.53 -0.43
C GLU A 46 -8.94 -40.30 0.45
N LYS A 47 -9.36 -41.51 0.87
CA LYS A 47 -8.57 -42.43 1.67
C LYS A 47 -8.44 -43.76 0.95
N ARG A 48 -7.25 -44.32 0.94
CA ARG A 48 -6.97 -45.66 0.42
C ARG A 48 -6.20 -46.45 1.47
N GLU A 49 -6.69 -47.61 1.79
CA GLU A 49 -5.98 -48.53 2.68
C GLU A 49 -4.89 -49.25 1.90
N LEU A 50 -3.74 -49.40 2.53
CA LEU A 50 -2.60 -50.15 2.01
C LEU A 50 -2.46 -51.41 2.86
N PRO A 51 -1.95 -52.54 2.31
CA PRO A 51 -1.61 -53.68 3.12
C PRO A 51 -0.60 -53.24 4.21
N ALA A 52 -0.95 -53.46 5.44
CA ALA A 52 -0.09 -53.15 6.57
C ALA A 52 1.27 -53.83 6.34
N ARG A 53 2.35 -53.13 6.69
CA ARG A 53 3.70 -53.70 6.63
C ARG A 53 3.72 -54.81 7.70
N ASP A 54 3.52 -56.04 7.21
CA ASP A 54 3.38 -57.17 8.10
C ASP A 54 4.66 -57.31 8.94
N ASN A 55 4.42 -57.31 10.18
CA ASN A 55 5.22 -57.41 11.34
C ASN A 55 6.64 -57.94 11.09
N ARG A 56 7.65 -57.07 11.09
CA ARG A 56 9.05 -57.50 11.26
C ARG A 56 9.23 -58.46 12.43
N GLN A 57 8.31 -58.47 13.41
CA GLN A 57 8.24 -59.44 14.50
C GLN A 57 7.79 -60.83 14.04
N ALA A 58 6.81 -60.94 13.15
CA ALA A 58 6.40 -62.27 12.62
C ALA A 58 7.50 -62.90 11.77
N ILE A 59 8.23 -62.12 10.99
CA ILE A 59 9.40 -62.63 10.24
C ILE A 59 10.56 -62.92 11.20
N SER A 60 10.72 -62.17 12.28
CA SER A 60 11.72 -62.38 13.32
C SER A 60 11.42 -63.66 14.14
N GLU A 61 10.18 -63.97 14.44
CA GLU A 61 9.81 -65.21 15.13
C GLU A 61 9.93 -66.46 14.26
N LEU A 62 9.76 -66.33 12.95
CA LEU A 62 10.04 -67.40 11.97
C LEU A 62 11.53 -67.59 11.70
N THR A 63 12.39 -66.63 12.07
CA THR A 63 13.83 -66.60 11.70
C THR A 63 14.70 -67.61 12.44
N GLY A 64 14.19 -68.43 13.35
CA GLY A 64 14.98 -69.54 13.90
C GLY A 64 15.32 -70.68 12.91
N TRP A 65 14.67 -70.69 11.72
CA TRP A 65 14.75 -71.81 10.79
C TRP A 65 14.96 -71.43 9.31
N ILE A 66 15.08 -70.13 8.98
CA ILE A 66 15.16 -69.67 7.60
C ILE A 66 16.56 -69.13 7.28
N THR A 67 17.17 -69.57 6.21
CA THR A 67 18.45 -69.07 5.67
C THR A 67 18.33 -67.60 5.27
N GLU A 68 19.45 -66.86 5.34
CA GLU A 68 19.53 -65.43 5.03
C GLU A 68 19.02 -65.11 3.61
N ASP A 69 19.24 -65.98 2.65
CA ASP A 69 18.75 -65.85 1.25
C ASP A 69 17.22 -65.87 1.16
N VAL A 70 16.53 -66.74 1.93
CA VAL A 70 15.06 -66.82 1.94
C VAL A 70 14.47 -65.58 2.61
N ARG A 71 15.13 -65.02 3.61
CA ARG A 71 14.76 -63.77 4.29
C ARG A 71 14.86 -62.59 3.31
N GLU A 72 15.94 -62.49 2.55
CA GLU A 72 16.13 -61.46 1.55
C GLU A 72 15.09 -61.52 0.42
N ILE A 73 14.78 -62.74 -0.06
CA ILE A 73 13.74 -62.98 -1.08
C ILE A 73 12.35 -62.61 -0.53
N ALA A 74 12.05 -62.99 0.72
CA ALA A 74 10.78 -62.64 1.33
C ALA A 74 10.59 -61.12 1.53
N LEU A 75 11.62 -60.44 2.01
CA LEU A 75 11.63 -58.97 2.13
C LEU A 75 11.48 -58.26 0.79
N LYS A 76 12.12 -58.79 -0.27
CA LYS A 76 12.00 -58.25 -1.62
C LYS A 76 10.59 -58.43 -2.17
N ALA A 77 10.00 -59.64 -2.02
CA ALA A 77 8.63 -59.92 -2.45
C ALA A 77 7.59 -59.06 -1.71
N GLU A 78 7.80 -58.82 -0.43
CA GLU A 78 6.94 -57.92 0.38
C GLU A 78 7.06 -56.48 -0.12
N ASN A 79 8.25 -55.97 -0.35
CA ASN A 79 8.46 -54.64 -0.90
C ASN A 79 7.85 -54.48 -2.30
N ASP A 80 8.00 -55.50 -3.19
CA ASP A 80 7.39 -55.47 -4.53
C ASP A 80 5.85 -55.53 -4.47
N SER A 81 5.29 -56.25 -3.52
CA SER A 81 3.84 -56.30 -3.28
C SER A 81 3.32 -54.96 -2.81
N ARG A 82 4.01 -54.34 -1.86
CA ARG A 82 3.66 -53.03 -1.33
C ARG A 82 3.76 -51.93 -2.37
N GLU A 83 4.82 -51.94 -3.18
CA GLU A 83 4.97 -50.97 -4.28
C GLU A 83 3.82 -51.09 -5.29
N ARG A 84 3.40 -52.30 -5.63
CA ARG A 84 2.25 -52.54 -6.52
C ARG A 84 0.95 -51.99 -5.89
N SER A 85 0.72 -52.25 -4.63
CA SER A 85 -0.47 -51.74 -3.89
C SER A 85 -0.47 -50.22 -3.80
N LEU A 86 0.69 -49.63 -3.50
CA LEU A 86 0.84 -48.16 -3.45
C LEU A 86 0.63 -47.54 -4.84
N ARG A 87 1.19 -48.15 -5.89
CA ARG A 87 0.97 -47.73 -7.28
C ARG A 87 -0.52 -47.75 -7.63
N GLN A 88 -1.23 -48.81 -7.28
CA GLN A 88 -2.67 -48.94 -7.52
C GLN A 88 -3.46 -47.89 -6.75
N ALA A 89 -3.12 -47.65 -5.49
CA ALA A 89 -3.75 -46.61 -4.67
C ALA A 89 -3.55 -45.22 -5.30
N ILE A 90 -2.32 -44.87 -5.71
CA ILE A 90 -2.03 -43.58 -6.36
C ILE A 90 -2.79 -43.44 -7.68
N VAL A 91 -2.79 -44.49 -8.52
CA VAL A 91 -3.53 -44.50 -9.80
C VAL A 91 -5.03 -44.24 -9.57
N SER A 92 -5.61 -44.81 -8.52
CA SER A 92 -7.03 -44.58 -8.20
C SER A 92 -7.31 -43.14 -7.72
N LEU A 93 -6.30 -42.38 -7.28
CA LEU A 93 -6.42 -40.98 -6.89
C LEU A 93 -6.18 -39.99 -8.06
N LEU A 94 -5.57 -40.42 -9.16
CA LEU A 94 -5.28 -39.54 -10.32
C LEU A 94 -6.52 -38.79 -10.86
N PRO A 95 -7.73 -39.40 -10.94
CA PRO A 95 -8.92 -38.67 -11.40
C PRO A 95 -9.30 -37.47 -10.52
N HIS A 96 -8.90 -37.49 -9.25
CA HIS A 96 -9.22 -36.48 -8.24
C HIS A 96 -8.19 -35.35 -8.15
N MET A 97 -7.05 -35.44 -8.89
CA MET A 97 -6.02 -34.42 -8.92
C MET A 97 -5.64 -34.07 -10.37
N ASN A 98 -5.01 -32.92 -10.56
CA ASN A 98 -4.45 -32.54 -11.84
C ASN A 98 -2.93 -32.28 -11.70
N PRO A 99 -2.06 -33.29 -11.97
CA PRO A 99 -0.62 -33.16 -11.76
C PRO A 99 0.04 -31.99 -12.51
N GLY A 100 -0.58 -31.53 -13.62
CA GLY A 100 -0.07 -30.40 -14.40
C GLY A 100 -0.46 -29.02 -13.87
N ARG A 101 -1.44 -28.94 -12.96
CA ARG A 101 -1.96 -27.67 -12.41
C ARG A 101 -1.84 -27.58 -10.90
N ASP A 102 -2.01 -28.69 -10.20
CA ASP A 102 -2.02 -28.73 -8.75
C ASP A 102 -0.58 -28.75 -8.23
N GLN A 103 -0.32 -27.98 -7.19
CA GLN A 103 0.91 -28.12 -6.42
C GLN A 103 0.77 -29.31 -5.49
N ILE A 104 1.62 -30.32 -5.65
CA ILE A 104 1.49 -31.59 -4.92
C ILE A 104 2.56 -31.62 -3.81
N TYR A 105 2.12 -31.74 -2.57
CA TYR A 105 2.98 -31.89 -1.41
C TYR A 105 2.80 -33.28 -0.79
N LEU A 106 3.89 -33.95 -0.52
CA LEU A 106 3.92 -35.22 0.14
C LEU A 106 4.23 -35.02 1.62
N CYS A 107 3.41 -35.56 2.50
CA CYS A 107 3.62 -35.58 3.94
C CYS A 107 3.99 -37.00 4.39
N LEU A 108 5.06 -37.12 5.14
CA LEU A 108 5.54 -38.39 5.72
C LEU A 108 5.38 -38.35 7.24
N PRO A 109 5.09 -39.51 7.89
CA PRO A 109 5.08 -39.63 9.33
C PRO A 109 6.42 -39.27 9.96
N GLN A 110 6.39 -38.65 11.14
CA GLN A 110 7.63 -38.34 11.87
C GLN A 110 8.43 -39.59 12.21
N GLU A 111 7.78 -40.72 12.45
CA GLU A 111 8.47 -42.00 12.74
C GLU A 111 9.40 -42.49 11.61
N GLN A 112 9.14 -42.04 10.35
CA GLN A 112 9.95 -42.37 9.18
C GLN A 112 11.09 -41.37 8.94
N THR A 113 11.13 -40.31 9.73
CA THR A 113 12.06 -39.19 9.59
C THR A 113 12.84 -38.97 10.87
N ILE A 114 13.97 -38.33 10.79
CA ILE A 114 14.74 -37.92 11.95
C ILE A 114 14.52 -36.42 12.12
N VAL A 115 14.11 -36.03 13.34
CA VAL A 115 14.01 -34.62 13.74
C VAL A 115 14.97 -34.40 14.90
N GLN A 116 16.07 -33.69 14.63
CA GLN A 116 17.14 -33.50 15.61
C GLN A 116 17.33 -32.01 15.93
N GLN A 117 17.41 -31.70 17.21
CA GLN A 117 17.77 -30.37 17.68
C GLN A 117 19.30 -30.24 17.69
N VAL A 118 19.83 -29.25 16.98
CA VAL A 118 21.26 -28.92 16.94
C VAL A 118 21.49 -27.53 17.49
N LEU A 119 22.45 -27.39 18.39
CA LEU A 119 22.83 -26.10 18.99
C LEU A 119 24.13 -25.60 18.34
N LEU A 120 24.04 -24.54 17.59
CA LEU A 120 25.16 -23.92 16.88
C LEU A 120 25.56 -22.59 17.54
N PRO A 121 26.84 -22.18 17.43
CA PRO A 121 27.26 -20.85 17.83
C PRO A 121 26.49 -19.78 17.06
N LEU A 122 26.24 -18.61 17.69
CA LEU A 122 25.51 -17.52 17.04
C LEU A 122 26.18 -17.03 15.76
N ALA A 123 27.51 -17.12 15.69
CA ALA A 123 28.30 -16.76 14.50
C ALA A 123 27.94 -17.62 13.25
N ALA A 124 27.32 -18.78 13.44
CA ALA A 124 26.85 -19.64 12.35
C ALA A 124 25.56 -19.13 11.69
N GLN A 125 24.89 -18.10 12.23
CA GLN A 125 23.56 -17.65 11.81
C GLN A 125 23.51 -17.27 10.31
N ASP A 126 24.56 -16.65 9.79
CA ASP A 126 24.59 -16.17 8.41
C ASP A 126 24.88 -17.28 7.38
N ASN A 127 25.45 -18.41 7.86
CA ASN A 127 25.87 -19.52 7.01
C ASN A 127 25.34 -20.88 7.54
N LEU A 128 24.12 -20.89 8.10
CA LEU A 128 23.53 -22.08 8.75
C LEU A 128 23.61 -23.33 7.89
N ARG A 129 23.30 -23.23 6.60
CA ARG A 129 23.29 -24.37 5.70
C ARG A 129 24.67 -25.00 5.54
N GLN A 130 25.68 -24.16 5.31
CA GLN A 130 27.06 -24.64 5.16
C GLN A 130 27.58 -25.30 6.44
N VAL A 131 27.24 -24.73 7.60
CA VAL A 131 27.63 -25.31 8.89
C VAL A 131 26.90 -26.63 9.13
N LEU A 132 25.62 -26.72 8.78
CA LEU A 132 24.82 -27.94 8.93
C LEU A 132 25.29 -29.05 7.99
N ASP A 133 25.80 -28.76 6.79
CA ASP A 133 26.38 -29.77 5.90
C ASP A 133 27.52 -30.55 6.58
N TYR A 134 28.32 -29.89 7.41
CA TYR A 134 29.37 -30.54 8.20
C TYR A 134 28.84 -31.21 9.47
N GLU A 135 27.83 -30.60 10.11
CA GLU A 135 27.28 -31.12 11.38
C GLU A 135 26.40 -32.36 11.18
N ILE A 136 25.78 -32.56 10.00
CA ILE A 136 24.92 -33.70 9.69
C ILE A 136 25.65 -35.01 9.89
N GLU A 137 26.86 -35.16 9.35
CA GLU A 137 27.66 -36.40 9.49
C GLU A 137 28.08 -36.69 10.93
N ARG A 138 28.13 -35.63 11.75
CA ARG A 138 28.47 -35.75 13.19
C ARG A 138 27.26 -36.08 14.04
N GLN A 139 26.09 -35.55 13.70
CA GLN A 139 24.89 -35.64 14.48
C GLN A 139 23.94 -36.77 14.06
N LEU A 140 24.02 -37.20 12.80
CA LEU A 140 23.17 -38.23 12.23
C LEU A 140 23.98 -39.49 11.88
N PRO A 141 23.38 -40.70 11.91
CA PRO A 141 24.06 -41.95 11.58
C PRO A 141 24.18 -42.19 10.06
N PHE A 142 24.29 -41.13 9.29
CA PHE A 142 24.33 -41.18 7.82
C PHE A 142 25.37 -40.22 7.28
N LYS A 143 25.94 -40.56 6.10
CA LYS A 143 26.70 -39.59 5.33
C LYS A 143 25.80 -38.54 4.69
N ARG A 144 26.37 -37.39 4.43
CA ARG A 144 25.63 -36.27 3.80
C ARG A 144 24.92 -36.67 2.50
N GLU A 145 25.55 -37.51 1.68
CA GLU A 145 25.08 -37.96 0.37
C GLU A 145 23.94 -38.99 0.48
N GLU A 146 23.79 -39.65 1.64
CA GLU A 146 22.80 -40.70 1.89
C GLU A 146 21.46 -40.16 2.40
N VAL A 147 21.36 -38.84 2.65
CA VAL A 147 20.18 -38.22 3.24
C VAL A 147 19.64 -37.07 2.42
N TYR A 148 18.32 -36.93 2.43
CA TYR A 148 17.65 -35.69 2.18
C TYR A 148 17.48 -34.98 3.51
N TYR A 149 17.80 -33.69 3.57
CA TYR A 149 17.59 -32.91 4.79
C TYR A 149 17.19 -31.48 4.48
N ASP A 150 16.47 -30.89 5.41
CA ASP A 150 16.24 -29.46 5.52
C ASP A 150 16.19 -29.07 6.99
N PHE A 151 16.11 -27.79 7.29
CA PHE A 151 16.13 -27.30 8.65
C PHE A 151 15.20 -26.12 8.88
N LEU A 152 14.77 -25.97 10.14
CA LEU A 152 14.05 -24.79 10.61
C LEU A 152 14.88 -24.10 11.70
N PRO A 153 15.09 -22.79 11.61
CA PRO A 153 15.70 -22.03 12.69
C PRO A 153 14.76 -22.02 13.90
N GLY A 154 15.30 -22.36 15.05
CA GLY A 154 14.64 -22.28 16.34
C GLY A 154 14.99 -20.98 17.09
N GLY A 155 14.71 -20.97 18.39
CA GLY A 155 15.02 -19.84 19.27
C GLY A 155 16.50 -19.75 19.63
N ARG A 156 16.88 -18.62 20.19
CA ARG A 156 18.20 -18.46 20.84
C ARG A 156 18.19 -19.09 22.22
N LYS A 157 19.27 -19.82 22.56
CA LYS A 157 19.56 -20.33 23.90
C LYS A 157 20.92 -19.78 24.36
N GLY A 158 20.93 -18.63 25.01
CA GLY A 158 22.16 -17.91 25.38
C GLY A 158 22.93 -17.44 24.14
N GLU A 159 24.23 -17.84 24.03
CA GLU A 159 25.09 -17.53 22.88
C GLU A 159 24.97 -18.54 21.73
N LYS A 160 23.99 -19.43 21.79
CA LYS A 160 23.76 -20.45 20.76
C LYS A 160 22.41 -20.23 20.08
N ILE A 161 22.37 -20.57 18.78
CA ILE A 161 21.13 -20.68 18.01
C ILE A 161 20.72 -22.15 17.99
N CYS A 162 19.43 -22.38 18.26
CA CYS A 162 18.83 -23.69 18.10
C CYS A 162 18.37 -23.86 16.65
N VAL A 163 18.66 -25.02 16.05
CA VAL A 163 18.21 -25.38 14.71
C VAL A 163 17.61 -26.77 14.76
N TYR A 164 16.44 -26.94 14.18
CA TYR A 164 15.82 -28.26 14.02
C TYR A 164 16.12 -28.78 12.63
N VAL A 165 16.89 -29.87 12.57
CA VAL A 165 17.24 -30.57 11.34
C VAL A 165 16.25 -31.71 11.13
N PHE A 166 15.65 -31.72 9.94
CA PHE A 166 14.77 -32.79 9.47
C PHE A 166 15.56 -33.61 8.44
N ALA A 167 15.61 -34.90 8.62
CA ALA A 167 16.38 -35.78 7.71
C ALA A 167 15.63 -37.08 7.44
N ILE A 168 15.81 -37.61 6.22
CA ILE A 168 15.31 -38.91 5.80
C ILE A 168 16.37 -39.59 4.90
N ALA A 169 16.59 -40.88 5.11
CA ALA A 169 17.49 -41.63 4.27
C ALA A 169 16.99 -41.66 2.80
N ARG A 170 17.88 -41.39 1.84
CA ARG A 170 17.56 -41.40 0.40
C ARG A 170 16.91 -42.71 -0.02
N ARG A 171 17.41 -43.85 0.42
CA ARG A 171 16.84 -45.18 0.15
C ARG A 171 15.35 -45.31 0.54
N ASN A 172 14.86 -44.53 1.51
CA ASN A 172 13.47 -44.56 1.93
C ASN A 172 12.56 -43.68 1.07
N LEU A 173 13.11 -42.66 0.40
CA LEU A 173 12.35 -41.69 -0.36
C LEU A 173 12.49 -41.85 -1.87
N ASP A 174 13.67 -42.27 -2.38
CA ASP A 174 13.93 -42.35 -3.81
C ASP A 174 12.96 -43.29 -4.55
N GLY A 175 12.64 -44.47 -3.95
CA GLY A 175 11.69 -45.40 -4.54
C GLY A 175 10.30 -44.78 -4.69
N LEU A 176 9.85 -44.02 -3.69
CA LEU A 176 8.56 -43.31 -3.71
C LEU A 176 8.54 -42.17 -4.76
N LEU A 177 9.62 -41.38 -4.82
CA LEU A 177 9.77 -40.34 -5.83
C LEU A 177 9.77 -40.90 -7.24
N SER A 178 10.50 -41.97 -7.49
CA SER A 178 10.55 -42.66 -8.79
C SER A 178 9.17 -43.22 -9.19
N LEU A 179 8.44 -43.76 -8.21
CA LEU A 179 7.09 -44.25 -8.44
C LEU A 179 6.15 -43.10 -8.85
N LEU A 180 6.15 -41.98 -8.11
CA LEU A 180 5.37 -40.81 -8.43
C LEU A 180 5.70 -40.23 -9.80
N GLU A 181 6.98 -40.10 -10.11
CA GLU A 181 7.48 -39.63 -11.43
C GLU A 181 7.01 -40.53 -12.57
N SER A 182 7.04 -41.87 -12.37
CA SER A 182 6.51 -42.83 -13.36
C SER A 182 5.03 -42.67 -13.66
N LEU A 183 4.28 -42.05 -12.74
CA LEU A 183 2.84 -41.75 -12.87
C LEU A 183 2.59 -40.29 -13.30
N GLY A 184 3.64 -39.55 -13.66
CA GLY A 184 3.54 -38.16 -14.08
C GLY A 184 3.30 -37.17 -12.93
N ILE A 185 3.50 -37.61 -11.69
CA ILE A 185 3.35 -36.78 -10.49
C ILE A 185 4.73 -36.27 -10.07
N LYS A 186 4.93 -34.95 -10.13
CA LYS A 186 6.13 -34.31 -9.63
C LYS A 186 5.83 -33.55 -8.35
N PRO A 187 6.23 -34.03 -7.16
CA PRO A 187 5.98 -33.33 -5.91
C PRO A 187 6.68 -31.95 -5.91
N SER A 188 5.93 -30.93 -5.47
CA SER A 188 6.47 -29.59 -5.22
C SER A 188 7.29 -29.56 -3.95
N GLY A 189 7.01 -30.46 -3.00
CA GLY A 189 7.75 -30.62 -1.77
C GLY A 189 7.40 -31.90 -1.04
N VAL A 190 8.32 -32.33 -0.18
CA VAL A 190 8.16 -33.44 0.74
C VAL A 190 8.45 -32.94 2.16
N GLU A 191 7.52 -33.13 3.07
CA GLU A 191 7.62 -32.67 4.43
C GLU A 191 7.20 -33.74 5.46
N THR A 192 7.35 -33.44 6.74
CA THR A 192 6.94 -34.33 7.82
C THR A 192 5.64 -33.87 8.45
N THR A 193 4.97 -34.78 9.19
CA THR A 193 3.80 -34.44 10.02
C THR A 193 4.06 -33.27 10.96
N VAL A 194 5.28 -33.08 11.45
CA VAL A 194 5.66 -31.97 12.33
C VAL A 194 5.34 -30.62 11.70
N THR A 195 5.77 -30.43 10.46
CA THR A 195 5.53 -29.16 9.74
C THR A 195 4.09 -29.05 9.27
N ALA A 196 3.51 -30.14 8.80
CA ALA A 196 2.14 -30.17 8.31
C ALA A 196 1.12 -29.86 9.44
N LEU A 197 1.21 -30.53 10.58
CA LEU A 197 0.37 -30.30 11.75
C LEU A 197 0.56 -28.89 12.32
N GLY A 198 1.82 -28.44 12.39
CA GLY A 198 2.15 -27.09 12.83
C GLY A 198 1.54 -26.01 11.94
N ASN A 199 1.65 -26.14 10.63
CA ASN A 199 1.05 -25.21 9.68
C ASN A 199 -0.48 -25.23 9.72
N TYR A 200 -1.09 -26.41 9.92
CA TYR A 200 -2.53 -26.54 10.13
C TYR A 200 -3.01 -25.79 11.37
N LEU A 201 -2.33 -25.97 12.52
CA LEU A 201 -2.64 -25.26 13.76
C LEU A 201 -2.53 -23.74 13.58
N LEU A 202 -1.44 -23.27 12.98
CA LEU A 202 -1.20 -21.84 12.72
C LEU A 202 -2.22 -21.24 11.75
N PHE A 203 -2.69 -22.03 10.79
CA PHE A 203 -3.70 -21.59 9.84
C PHE A 203 -5.08 -21.39 10.49
N ASN A 204 -5.51 -22.34 11.30
CA ASN A 204 -6.85 -22.33 11.89
C ASN A 204 -6.98 -21.41 13.10
N ARG A 205 -5.89 -21.01 13.69
CA ARG A 205 -5.89 -20.15 14.85
C ARG A 205 -5.28 -18.78 14.56
N GLN A 206 -6.04 -17.73 14.90
CA GLN A 206 -5.42 -16.47 15.26
C GLN A 206 -4.83 -16.70 16.66
N MET A 207 -3.57 -17.12 16.70
CA MET A 207 -2.88 -17.40 17.97
C MET A 207 -2.91 -16.14 18.83
N SER A 208 -3.84 -16.09 19.76
CA SER A 208 -3.82 -15.10 20.84
C SER A 208 -2.74 -15.43 21.88
N ALA A 209 -2.32 -16.70 21.94
CA ALA A 209 -1.18 -17.15 22.73
C ALA A 209 0.08 -17.19 21.84
N SER A 210 1.20 -16.71 22.36
CA SER A 210 2.47 -16.71 21.65
C SER A 210 3.01 -18.12 21.38
N ALA A 211 2.65 -19.12 22.18
CA ALA A 211 3.14 -20.49 22.03
C ALA A 211 2.04 -21.53 22.31
N ALA A 212 2.13 -22.69 21.67
CA ALA A 212 1.24 -23.82 21.83
C ALA A 212 1.97 -25.16 21.72
N THR A 213 1.53 -26.13 22.49
CA THR A 213 1.92 -27.53 22.37
C THR A 213 0.82 -28.30 21.65
N LEU A 214 1.18 -29.00 20.58
CA LEU A 214 0.30 -29.94 19.90
C LEU A 214 0.72 -31.37 20.19
N ILE A 215 -0.25 -32.21 20.57
CA ILE A 215 -0.08 -33.63 20.79
C ILE A 215 -0.92 -34.37 19.78
N ALA A 216 -0.28 -35.16 18.92
CA ALA A 216 -0.94 -35.95 17.90
C ALA A 216 -0.75 -37.45 18.17
N GLY A 217 -1.86 -38.17 18.30
CA GLY A 217 -1.88 -39.63 18.41
C GLY A 217 -2.01 -40.26 17.04
N HIS A 218 -1.09 -41.19 16.73
CA HIS A 218 -1.09 -41.99 15.52
C HIS A 218 -1.14 -43.47 15.85
N PRO A 219 -1.52 -44.33 14.92
CA PRO A 219 -1.40 -45.75 15.09
C PRO A 219 0.05 -46.14 15.36
N GLY A 220 0.38 -46.57 16.58
CA GLY A 220 1.72 -47.03 16.95
C GLY A 220 2.65 -46.03 17.61
N TYR A 221 2.42 -44.73 17.50
CA TYR A 221 3.32 -43.70 18.02
C TYR A 221 2.59 -42.37 18.33
N TRP A 222 3.27 -41.50 19.05
CA TRP A 222 2.83 -40.15 19.42
C TRP A 222 3.83 -39.11 19.01
N GLU A 223 3.29 -37.98 18.59
CA GLU A 223 4.07 -36.76 18.30
C GLU A 223 3.71 -35.66 19.29
N MET A 224 4.72 -34.96 19.79
CA MET A 224 4.56 -33.73 20.57
C MET A 224 5.36 -32.62 19.90
N ILE A 225 4.70 -31.54 19.61
CA ILE A 225 5.26 -30.41 18.83
C ILE A 225 4.98 -29.14 19.61
N GLY A 226 6.03 -28.40 19.98
CA GLY A 226 5.92 -27.05 20.55
C GLY A 226 6.17 -25.99 19.49
N ILE A 227 5.25 -25.06 19.35
CA ILE A 227 5.30 -24.01 18.32
C ILE A 227 5.12 -22.66 18.99
N GLU A 228 5.96 -21.69 18.63
CA GLU A 228 5.81 -20.28 18.99
C GLU A 228 5.51 -19.46 17.74
N ALA A 229 4.38 -18.74 17.75
CA ALA A 229 4.05 -17.80 16.70
C ALA A 229 4.70 -16.45 17.02
N LYS A 230 5.46 -15.91 16.07
CA LYS A 230 6.05 -14.58 16.17
C LYS A 230 5.27 -13.63 15.25
N SER A 231 4.71 -12.59 15.81
CA SER A 231 4.05 -11.54 15.05
C SER A 231 5.08 -10.46 14.70
N ASN A 232 5.74 -10.61 13.55
CA ASN A 232 6.61 -9.59 12.99
C ASN A 232 5.87 -8.80 11.92
N GLY A 233 4.82 -8.05 12.31
CA GLY A 233 4.07 -7.23 11.36
C GLY A 233 3.21 -8.03 10.39
N TRP A 234 3.44 -7.90 9.08
CA TRP A 234 2.54 -8.38 8.02
C TRP A 234 2.66 -9.88 7.68
N GLN A 235 3.70 -10.55 8.14
CA GLN A 235 3.90 -11.99 7.88
C GLN A 235 3.93 -12.78 9.19
N PRO A 236 3.03 -13.75 9.36
CA PRO A 236 3.11 -14.66 10.49
C PRO A 236 4.34 -15.53 10.33
N SER A 237 5.31 -15.36 11.19
CA SER A 237 6.45 -16.27 11.33
C SER A 237 6.22 -17.17 12.54
N ALA A 238 6.67 -18.42 12.47
CA ALA A 238 6.62 -19.33 13.59
C ALA A 238 7.96 -20.04 13.72
N GLN A 239 8.28 -20.44 14.96
CA GLN A 239 9.43 -21.26 15.24
C GLN A 239 9.02 -22.53 15.98
N LEU A 240 9.77 -23.60 15.75
CA LEU A 240 9.65 -24.84 16.47
C LEU A 240 10.41 -24.70 17.81
N LEU A 241 9.75 -25.05 18.91
CA LEU A 241 10.34 -25.03 20.26
C LEU A 241 10.89 -26.40 20.66
N PHE A 242 10.14 -27.44 20.32
CA PHE A 242 10.53 -28.83 20.47
C PHE A 242 9.73 -29.73 19.55
N SER A 243 10.25 -30.91 19.26
CA SER A 243 9.57 -32.00 18.55
C SER A 243 10.03 -33.32 19.10
N HIS A 244 9.08 -34.14 19.51
CA HIS A 244 9.32 -35.47 20.05
C HIS A 244 8.39 -36.49 19.42
N CYS A 245 8.92 -37.67 19.10
CA CYS A 245 8.18 -38.78 18.55
C CYS A 245 8.47 -40.00 19.44
N LEU A 246 7.44 -40.59 20.02
CA LEU A 246 7.55 -41.69 20.95
C LEU A 246 6.65 -42.85 20.52
N PRO A 247 7.13 -44.10 20.49
CA PRO A 247 6.28 -45.26 20.29
C PRO A 247 5.31 -45.45 21.46
N ASN A 248 4.16 -46.06 21.21
CA ASN A 248 3.13 -46.30 22.22
C ASN A 248 3.65 -47.11 23.43
N SER A 249 4.63 -47.99 23.20
CA SER A 249 5.27 -48.77 24.27
C SER A 249 6.02 -47.92 25.27
N GLU A 250 6.77 -46.93 24.83
CA GLU A 250 7.52 -46.02 25.71
C GLU A 250 6.59 -45.06 26.46
N TRP A 251 5.48 -44.72 25.87
CA TRP A 251 4.44 -43.95 26.55
C TRP A 251 3.86 -44.67 27.74
N ALA A 252 3.59 -45.98 27.57
CA ALA A 252 3.08 -46.85 28.63
C ALA A 252 4.07 -47.00 29.79
N HIS A 253 5.37 -46.91 29.55
CA HIS A 253 6.43 -47.05 30.58
C HIS A 253 6.76 -45.75 31.34
N GLY A 254 6.01 -44.68 31.15
CA GLY A 254 6.13 -43.44 31.93
C GLY A 254 7.06 -42.37 31.36
N ALA A 255 7.96 -42.68 30.42
CA ALA A 255 8.84 -41.69 29.79
C ALA A 255 8.03 -40.60 29.07
N GLY A 256 6.99 -40.99 28.34
CA GLY A 256 6.09 -40.06 27.70
C GLY A 256 5.36 -39.11 28.66
N LYS A 257 5.05 -39.58 29.88
CA LYS A 257 4.41 -38.79 30.92
C LYS A 257 5.35 -37.69 31.45
N GLU A 258 6.59 -38.01 31.72
CA GLU A 258 7.59 -37.03 32.18
C GLU A 258 7.84 -35.97 31.09
N LEU A 259 7.96 -36.41 29.86
CA LEU A 259 8.12 -35.53 28.72
C LEU A 259 6.91 -34.60 28.52
N LEU A 260 5.68 -35.12 28.64
CA LEU A 260 4.46 -34.32 28.61
C LEU A 260 4.44 -33.25 29.70
N LEU A 261 4.86 -33.63 30.93
CA LEU A 261 4.93 -32.70 32.05
C LEU A 261 5.94 -31.59 31.80
N GLU A 262 7.08 -31.91 31.24
CA GLU A 262 8.12 -30.94 30.91
C GLU A 262 7.67 -30.00 29.79
N CYS A 263 7.14 -30.53 28.71
CA CYS A 263 6.62 -29.74 27.56
C CYS A 263 5.45 -28.84 27.99
N SER A 264 4.53 -29.35 28.83
CA SER A 264 3.40 -28.55 29.34
C SER A 264 3.81 -27.43 30.29
N ARG A 265 4.94 -27.59 31.00
CA ARG A 265 5.53 -26.51 31.82
C ARG A 265 6.13 -25.42 30.95
N GLN A 266 6.79 -25.79 29.85
CA GLN A 266 7.38 -24.84 28.92
C GLN A 266 6.29 -24.07 28.17
N VAL A 267 5.23 -24.76 27.72
CA VAL A 267 4.13 -24.22 26.92
C VAL A 267 2.79 -24.75 27.44
N PRO A 268 2.07 -23.96 28.25
CA PRO A 268 0.87 -24.43 28.96
C PRO A 268 -0.36 -24.60 28.06
N THR A 269 -0.42 -23.95 26.92
CA THR A 269 -1.54 -24.11 25.99
C THR A 269 -1.38 -25.38 25.17
N VAL A 270 -2.24 -26.38 25.45
CA VAL A 270 -2.15 -27.71 24.83
C VAL A 270 -3.31 -27.96 23.88
N PHE A 271 -2.98 -28.42 22.68
CA PHE A 271 -3.91 -28.93 21.67
C PHE A 271 -3.71 -30.40 21.47
N ARG A 272 -4.77 -31.08 21.07
CA ARG A 272 -4.74 -32.51 20.79
C ARG A 272 -5.29 -32.84 19.42
N CYS A 273 -4.82 -33.94 18.85
CA CYS A 273 -5.27 -34.49 17.56
C CYS A 273 -5.12 -36.00 17.57
N GLY A 274 -6.00 -36.72 16.91
CA GLY A 274 -5.89 -38.15 16.70
C GLY A 274 -6.44 -39.02 17.84
N ASP A 275 -6.11 -40.32 17.79
CA ASP A 275 -6.57 -41.29 18.75
C ASP A 275 -5.80 -41.19 20.08
N LEU A 276 -6.48 -40.74 21.11
CA LEU A 276 -5.95 -40.57 22.45
C LEU A 276 -6.27 -41.75 23.38
N ALA A 277 -6.96 -42.80 22.89
CA ALA A 277 -7.37 -43.92 23.71
C ALA A 277 -6.20 -44.69 24.35
N ALA A 278 -5.02 -44.64 23.74
CA ALA A 278 -3.80 -45.24 24.31
C ALA A 278 -3.23 -44.44 25.50
N LEU A 279 -3.73 -43.22 25.77
CA LEU A 279 -3.35 -42.39 26.91
C LEU A 279 -4.15 -42.78 28.17
N ASN A 280 -3.87 -43.93 28.76
CA ASN A 280 -4.51 -44.35 30.01
C ASN A 280 -3.90 -43.61 31.23
N GLY A 281 -4.76 -43.15 32.16
CA GLY A 281 -4.34 -42.63 33.47
C GLY A 281 -4.10 -41.11 33.51
N LEU A 282 -3.08 -40.69 34.28
CA LEU A 282 -2.76 -39.28 34.60
C LEU A 282 -2.53 -38.34 33.39
N ALA A 283 -2.16 -38.87 32.24
CA ALA A 283 -2.05 -38.09 31.00
C ALA A 283 -3.44 -37.71 30.46
N ALA A 284 -4.43 -38.60 30.60
CA ALA A 284 -5.81 -38.34 30.21
C ALA A 284 -6.44 -37.18 31.01
N GLU A 285 -6.17 -37.09 32.33
CA GLU A 285 -6.67 -35.97 33.14
C GLU A 285 -6.12 -34.60 32.71
N ARG A 286 -4.83 -34.54 32.38
CA ARG A 286 -4.23 -33.27 31.93
C ARG A 286 -4.61 -32.90 30.51
N LEU A 287 -4.88 -33.88 29.65
CA LEU A 287 -5.36 -33.65 28.29
C LEU A 287 -6.88 -33.48 28.22
N ALA A 288 -7.62 -33.72 29.31
CA ALA A 288 -9.06 -33.47 29.38
C ALA A 288 -9.42 -32.01 29.14
N GLY A 289 -8.51 -31.08 29.49
CA GLY A 289 -8.63 -29.64 29.18
C GLY A 289 -8.03 -29.20 27.86
N ALA A 290 -7.38 -30.10 27.09
CA ALA A 290 -6.77 -29.78 25.81
C ALA A 290 -7.83 -29.65 24.71
N GLU A 291 -7.74 -28.58 23.95
CA GLU A 291 -8.64 -28.31 22.84
C GLU A 291 -8.32 -29.22 21.63
N ASP A 292 -9.34 -29.85 21.07
CA ASP A 292 -9.19 -30.72 19.91
C ASP A 292 -9.05 -29.86 18.65
N ILE A 293 -7.94 -30.00 17.91
CA ILE A 293 -7.72 -29.22 16.69
C ILE A 293 -8.63 -29.63 15.54
N THR A 294 -9.23 -30.82 15.58
CA THR A 294 -10.24 -31.23 14.58
C THR A 294 -11.47 -30.35 14.64
N ALA A 295 -11.87 -29.91 15.83
CA ALA A 295 -12.98 -28.99 16.03
C ALA A 295 -12.72 -27.57 15.54
N LEU A 296 -11.44 -27.16 15.41
CA LEU A 296 -11.05 -25.82 14.95
C LEU A 296 -11.16 -25.63 13.44
N GLY A 297 -11.21 -26.73 12.66
CA GLY A 297 -11.10 -26.70 11.20
C GLY A 297 -12.24 -25.98 10.49
N SER A 298 -13.41 -25.85 11.13
CA SER A 298 -14.61 -25.28 10.53
C SER A 298 -14.55 -23.75 10.30
N ILE A 299 -13.64 -23.04 10.93
CA ILE A 299 -13.71 -21.57 11.01
C ILE A 299 -13.20 -20.86 9.74
N ARG A 300 -12.29 -21.47 8.97
CA ARG A 300 -11.70 -20.82 7.79
C ARG A 300 -11.71 -21.62 6.51
N LEU A 301 -12.07 -22.88 6.55
CA LEU A 301 -12.25 -23.70 5.37
C LEU A 301 -13.74 -23.71 5.02
N LYS A 302 -14.17 -22.85 4.09
CA LYS A 302 -15.56 -22.74 3.68
C LYS A 302 -15.98 -24.02 2.95
N GLY A 303 -17.00 -24.71 3.46
CA GLY A 303 -17.45 -26.00 2.91
C GLY A 303 -16.74 -27.22 3.48
N PHE A 304 -16.00 -27.02 4.57
CA PHE A 304 -15.31 -28.08 5.29
C PHE A 304 -16.09 -28.42 6.57
N ASP A 305 -16.80 -29.51 6.53
CA ASP A 305 -17.02 -30.31 7.72
C ASP A 305 -15.75 -31.13 7.89
N PRO A 306 -14.97 -30.96 8.99
CA PRO A 306 -13.79 -31.78 9.17
C PRO A 306 -14.25 -33.23 9.01
N PRO A 307 -13.62 -34.02 8.11
CA PRO A 307 -13.85 -35.43 8.16
C PRO A 307 -13.57 -35.83 9.61
N GLY A 308 -14.45 -36.54 10.24
CA GLY A 308 -14.28 -37.00 11.63
C GLY A 308 -13.04 -37.90 11.80
N GLU A 309 -12.14 -37.89 10.80
CA GLU A 309 -10.88 -38.62 10.74
C GLU A 309 -9.72 -37.65 11.05
N PRO A 310 -9.15 -37.71 12.24
CA PRO A 310 -7.95 -36.94 12.62
C PRO A 310 -6.76 -37.18 11.68
N ASP A 311 -6.73 -38.35 11.03
CA ASP A 311 -5.70 -38.76 10.08
C ASP A 311 -5.61 -37.86 8.84
N ALA A 312 -6.66 -37.14 8.49
CA ALA A 312 -6.66 -36.23 7.33
C ALA A 312 -5.90 -34.91 7.60
N ILE A 313 -5.68 -34.55 8.86
CA ILE A 313 -5.08 -33.27 9.23
C ILE A 313 -3.67 -33.08 8.66
N PRO A 314 -2.77 -34.08 8.67
CA PRO A 314 -1.46 -33.95 8.05
C PRO A 314 -1.55 -33.69 6.53
N ALA A 315 -2.49 -34.36 5.84
CA ALA A 315 -2.71 -34.11 4.41
C ALA A 315 -3.25 -32.68 4.14
N ILE A 316 -4.14 -32.18 4.99
CA ILE A 316 -4.63 -30.78 4.91
C ILE A 316 -3.47 -29.80 5.14
N GLY A 317 -2.66 -30.06 6.18
CA GLY A 317 -1.49 -29.22 6.51
C GLY A 317 -0.50 -29.11 5.34
N ALA A 318 -0.22 -30.25 4.70
CA ALA A 318 0.62 -30.31 3.51
C ALA A 318 0.00 -29.56 2.33
N ALA A 319 -1.30 -29.74 2.08
CA ALA A 319 -1.99 -29.03 1.00
C ALA A 319 -2.05 -27.51 1.24
N LEU A 320 -2.12 -27.06 2.49
CA LEU A 320 -2.11 -25.62 2.83
C LEU A 320 -0.84 -24.92 2.33
N ARG A 321 0.25 -25.63 2.21
CA ARG A 321 1.53 -25.10 1.73
C ARG A 321 1.48 -24.52 0.32
N GLY A 322 0.70 -25.13 -0.57
CA GLY A 322 0.55 -24.66 -1.94
C GLY A 322 -0.48 -23.55 -2.13
N VAL A 323 -1.39 -23.35 -1.17
CA VAL A 323 -2.44 -22.31 -1.25
C VAL A 323 -2.19 -21.11 -0.35
N ARG A 324 -1.26 -21.25 0.61
CA ARG A 324 -0.89 -20.17 1.53
C ARG A 324 0.61 -20.23 1.85
N GLU A 325 1.18 -19.09 2.17
CA GLU A 325 2.54 -19.04 2.69
C GLU A 325 2.60 -19.77 4.05
N ALA A 326 3.35 -20.88 4.08
CA ALA A 326 3.55 -21.66 5.29
C ALA A 326 4.57 -20.98 6.21
N SER A 327 4.36 -21.07 7.52
CA SER A 327 5.30 -20.55 8.52
C SER A 327 6.45 -21.52 8.81
N LEU A 328 6.17 -22.83 8.75
CA LEU A 328 7.14 -23.91 8.92
C LEU A 328 7.44 -24.52 7.54
N LYS A 329 8.62 -24.22 6.95
CA LYS A 329 8.93 -24.49 5.54
C LYS A 329 10.01 -25.56 5.35
N ALA A 330 10.10 -26.59 6.19
CA ALA A 330 11.01 -27.68 5.92
C ALA A 330 10.57 -28.50 4.69
N ASN A 331 11.50 -28.80 3.77
CA ASN A 331 11.25 -29.55 2.53
C ASN A 331 12.48 -30.39 2.15
N PHE A 332 12.33 -31.69 2.16
CA PHE A 332 13.42 -32.61 1.83
C PHE A 332 13.95 -32.45 0.40
N LEU A 333 13.13 -31.96 -0.54
CA LEU A 333 13.53 -31.76 -1.95
C LEU A 333 14.19 -30.41 -2.24
N ARG A 334 14.41 -29.58 -1.23
CA ARG A 334 14.91 -28.21 -1.41
C ARG A 334 16.28 -28.13 -2.10
N HIS A 335 17.11 -29.10 -1.88
CA HIS A 335 18.46 -29.18 -2.49
C HIS A 335 18.44 -29.53 -3.97
N GLU A 336 17.52 -30.39 -4.39
CA GLU A 336 17.51 -30.90 -5.76
C GLU A 336 16.79 -29.96 -6.73
N ASN A 337 15.79 -29.22 -6.25
CA ASN A 337 15.00 -28.36 -7.11
C ASN A 337 15.57 -26.95 -7.29
N GLY A 338 16.64 -26.57 -6.57
CA GLY A 338 17.34 -25.27 -6.75
C GLY A 338 16.46 -24.04 -6.60
N SER A 339 15.19 -24.22 -6.27
CA SER A 339 14.19 -23.17 -6.24
C SER A 339 13.67 -22.96 -4.82
N GLU A 340 13.73 -21.73 -4.38
CA GLU A 340 12.91 -21.28 -3.25
C GLU A 340 11.44 -21.59 -3.54
N GLU A 341 10.86 -22.44 -2.69
CA GLU A 341 9.47 -22.86 -2.82
C GLU A 341 8.50 -21.70 -2.85
N GLY A 342 7.55 -21.79 -3.76
CA GLY A 342 6.27 -21.07 -3.72
C GLY A 342 6.30 -19.57 -3.92
N GLY A 343 7.46 -18.93 -3.92
CA GLY A 343 7.58 -17.49 -4.13
C GLY A 343 7.35 -17.04 -5.58
N ARG A 344 7.62 -17.93 -6.57
CA ARG A 344 7.62 -17.53 -7.98
C ARG A 344 6.26 -17.19 -8.54
N THR A 345 5.23 -17.96 -8.23
CA THR A 345 3.87 -17.69 -8.76
C THR A 345 3.22 -16.52 -8.04
N LEU A 346 3.38 -16.42 -6.71
CA LEU A 346 2.89 -15.28 -5.93
C LEU A 346 3.71 -14.02 -6.20
N SER A 347 5.04 -14.14 -6.35
CA SER A 347 5.88 -13.00 -6.72
C SER A 347 5.60 -12.51 -8.14
N PHE A 348 5.36 -13.41 -9.10
CA PHE A 348 4.96 -13.03 -10.44
C PHE A 348 3.58 -12.32 -10.46
N LEU A 349 2.62 -12.83 -9.70
CA LEU A 349 1.32 -12.18 -9.56
C LEU A 349 1.44 -10.81 -8.87
N ASN A 350 2.23 -10.72 -7.81
CA ASN A 350 2.50 -9.45 -7.11
C ASN A 350 3.27 -8.46 -7.99
N THR A 351 4.26 -8.91 -8.76
CA THR A 351 4.98 -8.05 -9.72
C THR A 351 4.10 -7.63 -10.89
N ALA A 352 3.24 -8.51 -11.40
CA ALA A 352 2.25 -8.18 -12.43
C ALA A 352 1.22 -7.18 -11.90
N LEU A 353 0.74 -7.35 -10.66
CA LEU A 353 -0.19 -6.42 -10.02
C LEU A 353 0.47 -5.06 -9.72
N ALA A 354 1.71 -5.08 -9.24
CA ALA A 354 2.50 -3.88 -9.00
C ALA A 354 2.79 -3.12 -10.31
N SER A 355 3.12 -3.84 -11.39
CA SER A 355 3.32 -3.22 -12.71
C SER A 355 2.02 -2.66 -13.29
N ALA A 356 0.90 -3.34 -13.12
CA ALA A 356 -0.41 -2.83 -13.52
C ALA A 356 -0.80 -1.57 -12.72
N LEU A 357 -0.56 -1.56 -11.40
CA LEU A 357 -0.78 -0.39 -10.55
C LEU A 357 0.10 0.79 -10.98
N LEU A 358 1.38 0.52 -11.28
CA LEU A 358 2.32 1.52 -11.77
C LEU A 358 1.84 2.12 -13.10
N LEU A 359 1.38 1.30 -14.04
CA LEU A 359 0.82 1.78 -15.32
C LEU A 359 -0.42 2.65 -15.11
N VAL A 360 -1.32 2.29 -14.19
CA VAL A 360 -2.49 3.11 -13.83
C VAL A 360 -2.06 4.45 -13.22
N LEU A 361 -1.05 4.45 -12.34
CA LEU A 361 -0.50 5.68 -11.77
C LEU A 361 0.16 6.57 -12.83
N ILE A 362 0.91 5.99 -13.77
CA ILE A 362 1.50 6.72 -14.89
C ILE A 362 0.40 7.30 -15.79
N ALA A 363 -0.61 6.52 -16.14
CA ALA A 363 -1.75 6.98 -16.94
C ALA A 363 -2.52 8.11 -16.22
N TRP A 364 -2.69 8.00 -14.90
CA TRP A 364 -3.30 9.04 -14.07
C TRP A 364 -2.45 10.31 -14.04
N ALA A 365 -1.13 10.18 -13.85
CA ALA A 365 -0.19 11.31 -13.85
C ALA A 365 -0.16 12.02 -15.22
N ILE A 366 -0.19 11.29 -16.34
CA ILE A 366 -0.24 11.84 -17.70
C ILE A 366 -1.60 12.50 -17.97
N SER A 367 -2.68 12.03 -17.35
CA SER A 367 -4.03 12.62 -17.49
C SER A 367 -4.12 14.06 -16.95
N PHE A 368 -3.27 14.46 -15.99
CA PHE A 368 -3.27 15.80 -15.42
C PHE A 368 -2.87 16.88 -16.43
N PRO A 369 -1.70 16.82 -17.08
CA PRO A 369 -1.29 17.84 -18.05
C PRO A 369 -2.21 17.89 -19.28
N ILE A 370 -2.77 16.74 -19.70
CA ILE A 370 -3.70 16.70 -20.85
C ILE A 370 -5.00 17.47 -20.53
N LYS A 371 -5.53 17.33 -19.32
CA LYS A 371 -6.73 18.09 -18.90
C LYS A 371 -6.46 19.59 -18.82
N ASP A 372 -5.28 19.99 -18.37
CA ASP A 372 -4.90 21.40 -18.29
C ASP A 372 -4.66 22.01 -19.68
N GLU A 373 -4.05 21.28 -20.60
CA GLU A 373 -3.93 21.72 -22.00
C GLU A 373 -5.29 21.86 -22.69
N LEU A 374 -6.20 20.93 -22.47
CA LEU A 374 -7.56 21.02 -23.03
C LEU A 374 -8.32 22.22 -22.46
N ARG A 375 -8.19 22.49 -21.17
CA ARG A 375 -8.78 23.70 -20.53
C ARG A 375 -8.15 24.98 -21.06
N LEU A 376 -6.83 25.01 -21.21
CA LEU A 376 -6.13 26.16 -21.79
C LEU A 376 -6.60 26.45 -23.24
N ARG A 377 -6.73 25.40 -24.06
CA ARG A 377 -7.27 25.55 -25.44
C ARG A 377 -8.71 26.05 -25.44
N GLN A 378 -9.56 25.57 -24.54
CA GLN A 378 -10.94 26.07 -24.42
C GLN A 378 -10.96 27.54 -24.00
N LEU A 379 -10.19 27.93 -22.97
CA LEU A 379 -10.09 29.32 -22.52
C LEU A 379 -9.47 30.23 -23.59
N GLN A 380 -8.50 29.76 -24.34
CA GLN A 380 -7.94 30.51 -25.47
C GLN A 380 -8.95 30.70 -26.61
N ALA A 381 -9.77 29.69 -26.90
CA ALA A 381 -10.84 29.77 -27.89
C ALA A 381 -11.95 30.74 -27.46
N GLU A 382 -12.31 30.77 -26.17
CA GLU A 382 -13.27 31.74 -25.61
C GLU A 382 -12.70 33.17 -25.62
N ASN A 383 -11.45 33.34 -25.20
CA ASN A 383 -10.76 34.61 -25.27
C ASN A 383 -10.62 35.11 -26.74
N GLY A 384 -10.35 34.21 -27.68
CA GLY A 384 -10.32 34.52 -29.09
C GLY A 384 -11.67 35.02 -29.66
N LYS A 385 -12.77 34.54 -29.14
CA LYS A 385 -14.12 35.01 -29.50
C LYS A 385 -14.45 36.38 -28.88
N LEU A 386 -13.94 36.68 -27.69
CA LEU A 386 -14.17 37.94 -27.00
C LEU A 386 -13.20 39.06 -27.46
N ALA A 387 -12.03 38.70 -27.97
CA ALA A 387 -11.01 39.66 -28.40
C ALA A 387 -11.53 40.71 -29.39
N PRO A 388 -12.30 40.39 -30.46
CA PRO A 388 -12.82 41.43 -31.41
C PRO A 388 -13.84 42.35 -30.73
N ALA A 389 -14.64 41.84 -29.81
CA ALA A 389 -15.61 42.67 -29.05
C ALA A 389 -14.90 43.65 -28.10
N VAL A 390 -13.84 43.21 -27.43
CA VAL A 390 -13.01 44.07 -26.57
C VAL A 390 -12.26 45.13 -27.40
N GLN A 391 -11.77 44.78 -28.60
CA GLN A 391 -11.15 45.76 -29.50
C GLN A 391 -12.16 46.79 -30.00
N ALA A 392 -13.38 46.40 -30.37
CA ALA A 392 -14.43 47.33 -30.79
C ALA A 392 -14.79 48.30 -29.65
N LEU A 393 -14.92 47.82 -28.44
CA LEU A 393 -15.19 48.68 -27.26
C LEU A 393 -14.03 49.66 -26.99
N ARG A 394 -12.80 49.23 -27.10
CA ARG A 394 -11.62 50.11 -26.92
C ARG A 394 -11.58 51.22 -27.98
N THR A 395 -11.91 50.90 -29.23
CA THR A 395 -11.96 51.93 -30.30
C THR A 395 -13.08 52.94 -30.07
N GLU A 396 -14.24 52.50 -29.53
CA GLU A 396 -15.32 53.41 -29.14
C GLU A 396 -14.93 54.28 -27.94
N GLU A 397 -14.28 53.71 -26.91
CA GLU A 397 -13.76 54.48 -25.78
C GLU A 397 -12.73 55.54 -26.21
N GLU A 398 -11.79 55.19 -27.09
CA GLU A 398 -10.82 56.14 -27.63
C GLU A 398 -11.49 57.26 -28.44
N GLN A 399 -12.52 56.95 -29.21
CA GLN A 399 -13.29 57.97 -29.94
C GLN A 399 -14.07 58.89 -28.95
N LEU A 400 -14.69 58.34 -27.95
CA LEU A 400 -15.37 59.08 -26.91
C LEU A 400 -14.40 59.99 -26.11
N GLU A 401 -13.20 59.51 -25.81
CA GLU A 401 -12.19 60.34 -25.15
C GLU A 401 -11.70 61.49 -26.03
N ARG A 402 -11.51 61.25 -27.35
CA ARG A 402 -11.15 62.29 -28.29
C ARG A 402 -12.25 63.36 -28.36
N SER A 403 -13.50 62.94 -28.52
CA SER A 403 -14.62 63.87 -28.56
C SER A 403 -14.78 64.66 -27.28
N ARG A 404 -14.55 64.03 -26.11
CA ARG A 404 -14.56 64.74 -24.82
C ARG A 404 -13.43 65.76 -24.70
N LYS A 405 -12.23 65.45 -25.18
CA LYS A 405 -11.08 66.39 -25.20
C LYS A 405 -11.36 67.57 -26.11
N GLU A 406 -11.92 67.34 -27.29
CA GLU A 406 -12.32 68.40 -28.21
C GLU A 406 -13.43 69.29 -27.63
N ALA A 407 -14.44 68.69 -27.05
CA ALA A 407 -15.52 69.45 -26.37
C ALA A 407 -15.02 70.26 -25.17
N SER A 408 -14.09 69.71 -24.36
CA SER A 408 -13.48 70.44 -23.25
C SER A 408 -12.59 71.59 -23.73
N PHE A 409 -11.89 71.40 -24.83
CA PHE A 409 -11.08 72.46 -25.44
C PHE A 409 -11.97 73.61 -25.93
N LEU A 410 -13.06 73.33 -26.64
CA LEU A 410 -14.02 74.35 -27.11
C LEU A 410 -14.68 75.08 -25.92
N SER A 411 -15.09 74.36 -24.87
CA SER A 411 -15.67 74.96 -23.66
C SER A 411 -14.69 75.90 -22.96
N ASN A 412 -13.41 75.54 -22.86
CA ASN A 412 -12.38 76.41 -22.29
C ASN A 412 -12.11 77.68 -23.13
N LEU A 413 -12.26 77.62 -24.45
CA LEU A 413 -12.14 78.79 -25.29
C LEU A 413 -13.29 79.78 -25.09
N ASP A 414 -14.52 79.29 -24.94
CA ASP A 414 -15.69 80.13 -24.69
C ASP A 414 -15.66 80.82 -23.33
N GLN A 415 -15.22 80.12 -22.28
CA GLN A 415 -15.03 80.69 -20.95
C GLN A 415 -14.00 81.83 -20.95
N ARG A 416 -12.88 81.67 -21.63
CA ARG A 416 -11.83 82.72 -21.70
C ARG A 416 -12.27 83.99 -22.47
N ARG A 417 -13.11 83.87 -23.48
CA ARG A 417 -13.70 85.01 -24.16
C ARG A 417 -14.63 85.80 -23.27
N GLY A 418 -15.47 85.13 -22.46
CA GLY A 418 -16.38 85.76 -21.53
C GLY A 418 -15.69 86.58 -20.44
N GLU A 419 -14.57 86.06 -19.89
CA GLU A 419 -13.79 86.75 -18.84
C GLU A 419 -13.18 88.09 -19.37
N VAL A 420 -12.53 88.06 -20.49
CA VAL A 420 -11.89 89.30 -21.07
C VAL A 420 -12.92 90.39 -21.34
N LEU A 421 -14.05 90.05 -21.91
CA LEU A 421 -15.12 91.00 -22.12
C LEU A 421 -15.69 91.64 -20.88
N ARG A 422 -15.85 90.88 -19.81
CA ARG A 422 -16.30 91.40 -18.49
C ARG A 422 -15.28 92.37 -17.89
N VAL A 423 -13.99 92.07 -17.99
CA VAL A 423 -12.91 92.92 -17.46
C VAL A 423 -12.87 94.25 -18.30
N LEU A 424 -13.06 94.23 -19.59
CA LEU A 424 -13.14 95.41 -20.38
C LEU A 424 -14.34 96.27 -20.06
N ASP A 425 -15.50 95.68 -19.89
CA ASP A 425 -16.74 96.34 -19.48
C ASP A 425 -16.57 97.03 -18.10
N GLU A 426 -15.97 96.37 -17.18
CA GLU A 426 -15.74 96.92 -15.81
C GLU A 426 -14.70 98.02 -15.81
N LEU A 427 -13.61 97.86 -16.57
CA LEU A 427 -12.66 98.99 -16.76
C LEU A 427 -13.24 100.19 -17.40
N SER A 428 -14.14 100.04 -18.35
CA SER A 428 -14.82 101.17 -19.05
C SER A 428 -15.74 101.90 -18.12
N LYS A 429 -16.29 101.23 -17.08
CA LYS A 429 -17.21 101.89 -16.06
C LYS A 429 -16.44 102.59 -14.97
N THR A 430 -15.23 102.05 -14.62
CA THR A 430 -14.48 102.47 -13.41
C THR A 430 -13.46 103.58 -13.78
N LEU A 431 -13.01 103.68 -15.05
CA LEU A 431 -12.09 104.72 -15.46
C LEU A 431 -12.78 106.07 -15.61
N PRO A 432 -12.26 107.18 -15.08
CA PRO A 432 -12.80 108.51 -15.26
C PRO A 432 -12.52 109.06 -16.70
N ASN A 433 -13.35 109.96 -17.16
CA ASN A 433 -13.26 110.52 -18.52
C ASN A 433 -11.98 111.27 -18.81
N ASN A 434 -11.14 111.55 -17.85
CA ASN A 434 -9.84 112.20 -17.98
C ASN A 434 -8.63 111.21 -18.01
N ALA A 435 -8.91 109.91 -17.99
CA ALA A 435 -7.91 108.87 -18.14
C ALA A 435 -8.21 107.96 -19.37
N TYR A 436 -7.20 107.60 -20.10
CA TYR A 436 -7.34 106.70 -21.24
C TYR A 436 -6.26 105.62 -21.18
N LEU A 437 -6.65 104.37 -21.58
CA LEU A 437 -5.77 103.25 -21.64
C LEU A 437 -5.13 103.18 -23.02
N SER A 438 -3.82 102.96 -23.06
CA SER A 438 -3.05 102.77 -24.30
C SER A 438 -2.72 101.31 -24.59
N ASN A 439 -2.58 100.54 -23.53
CA ASN A 439 -2.29 99.12 -23.64
C ASN A 439 -2.98 98.33 -22.47
N LEU A 440 -3.55 97.16 -22.81
CA LEU A 440 -4.16 96.25 -21.86
C LEU A 440 -3.65 94.85 -22.19
N ARG A 441 -3.12 94.21 -21.17
CA ARG A 441 -2.63 92.83 -21.25
C ARG A 441 -3.24 92.00 -20.10
N TYR A 442 -3.96 90.93 -20.46
CA TYR A 442 -4.49 89.97 -19.53
C TYR A 442 -3.79 88.64 -19.73
N ARG A 443 -3.19 88.12 -18.63
CA ARG A 443 -2.54 86.83 -18.65
C ARG A 443 -2.62 86.17 -17.29
N ASN A 444 -3.17 84.92 -17.25
CA ASN A 444 -3.22 84.08 -16.05
C ASN A 444 -3.87 84.74 -14.82
N GLY A 445 -4.95 85.50 -14.98
CA GLY A 445 -5.65 86.14 -13.89
C GLY A 445 -5.05 87.49 -13.45
N VAL A 446 -3.98 87.90 -14.10
CA VAL A 446 -3.32 89.18 -13.86
C VAL A 446 -3.63 90.14 -15.00
N LEU A 447 -4.11 91.31 -14.67
CA LEU A 447 -4.39 92.39 -15.57
C LEU A 447 -3.30 93.48 -15.49
N GLU A 448 -2.64 93.78 -16.55
CA GLU A 448 -1.70 94.89 -16.68
C GLU A 448 -2.34 95.94 -17.57
N VAL A 449 -2.44 97.15 -17.06
CA VAL A 449 -3.00 98.29 -17.82
C VAL A 449 -2.00 99.46 -17.84
N GLN A 450 -1.83 100.05 -19.01
CA GLN A 450 -0.98 101.21 -19.19
C GLN A 450 -1.83 102.31 -19.83
N GLY A 451 -1.58 103.53 -19.45
CA GLY A 451 -2.34 104.67 -19.91
C GLY A 451 -1.82 105.98 -19.40
N ASN A 452 -2.58 107.04 -19.68
CA ASN A 452 -2.29 108.40 -19.21
C ASN A 452 -3.51 108.97 -18.49
N ALA A 453 -3.30 109.66 -17.34
CA ALA A 453 -4.28 110.30 -16.56
C ALA A 453 -3.77 111.63 -15.95
N GLU A 454 -4.64 112.49 -15.47
CA GLU A 454 -4.20 113.71 -14.80
C GLU A 454 -3.49 113.41 -13.46
N SER A 455 -3.97 112.36 -12.76
CA SER A 455 -3.27 111.83 -11.59
C SER A 455 -3.39 110.30 -11.56
N ALA A 456 -2.21 109.63 -11.68
CA ALA A 456 -2.10 108.16 -11.69
C ALA A 456 -2.42 107.53 -10.32
N SER A 457 -2.12 108.24 -9.23
CA SER A 457 -2.37 107.80 -7.87
C SER A 457 -3.85 107.77 -7.48
N ALA A 458 -4.65 108.64 -8.12
CA ALA A 458 -6.09 108.67 -7.90
C ALA A 458 -6.86 107.49 -8.57
N LEU A 459 -6.23 106.76 -9.49
CA LEU A 459 -6.83 105.66 -10.17
C LEU A 459 -6.80 104.34 -9.32
N ILE A 460 -5.83 104.20 -8.42
CA ILE A 460 -5.71 103.00 -7.61
C ILE A 460 -6.93 102.75 -6.75
N PRO A 461 -7.43 103.78 -5.92
CA PRO A 461 -8.56 103.54 -5.09
C PRO A 461 -9.89 103.46 -5.90
N LEU A 462 -9.94 104.00 -7.12
CA LEU A 462 -11.05 103.78 -8.00
C LEU A 462 -11.15 102.38 -8.61
N LEU A 463 -10.01 101.83 -8.98
CA LEU A 463 -9.96 100.46 -9.53
C LEU A 463 -10.08 99.41 -8.43
N GLU A 464 -9.63 99.68 -7.18
CA GLU A 464 -9.87 98.79 -6.03
C GLU A 464 -11.28 98.69 -5.56
N ARG A 465 -12.15 99.67 -5.90
CA ARG A 465 -13.57 99.60 -5.64
C ARG A 465 -14.36 98.67 -6.55
N SER A 466 -13.71 98.24 -7.61
CA SER A 466 -14.34 97.28 -8.54
C SER A 466 -14.41 95.89 -7.89
N PRO A 467 -15.56 95.22 -7.96
CA PRO A 467 -15.68 93.85 -7.42
C PRO A 467 -14.90 92.79 -8.18
N LEU A 468 -14.29 93.16 -9.32
CA LEU A 468 -13.52 92.24 -10.18
C LEU A 468 -12.02 92.39 -10.04
N LEU A 469 -11.55 93.48 -9.41
CA LEU A 469 -10.11 93.81 -9.33
C LEU A 469 -9.62 93.85 -7.90
N GLU A 470 -8.60 93.09 -7.59
CA GLU A 470 -7.91 93.08 -6.31
C GLU A 470 -6.44 93.40 -6.47
N ASN A 471 -5.79 93.89 -5.41
CA ASN A 471 -4.34 94.14 -5.34
C ASN A 471 -3.87 95.14 -6.44
N VAL A 472 -4.63 96.21 -6.64
CA VAL A 472 -4.25 97.21 -7.66
C VAL A 472 -3.02 98.02 -7.19
N GLY A 473 -1.96 97.94 -7.94
CA GLY A 473 -0.69 98.61 -7.60
C GLY A 473 0.06 99.08 -8.86
N PHE A 474 1.04 99.97 -8.65
CA PHE A 474 1.91 100.37 -9.70
C PHE A 474 2.85 99.25 -10.13
N ASN A 475 2.90 98.95 -11.43
CA ASN A 475 3.88 98.03 -12.02
C ASN A 475 5.19 98.71 -12.37
N ALA A 476 5.14 100.07 -12.57
CA ALA A 476 6.29 100.94 -12.79
C ALA A 476 6.01 102.32 -12.24
N PRO A 477 7.02 103.13 -11.83
CA PRO A 477 6.85 104.48 -11.37
C PRO A 477 6.15 105.35 -12.47
N SER A 478 5.17 106.16 -12.02
CA SER A 478 4.48 107.07 -12.93
C SER A 478 5.38 108.22 -13.34
N ASN A 479 5.34 108.60 -14.60
CA ASN A 479 6.15 109.69 -15.12
C ASN A 479 5.26 110.80 -15.68
N ARG A 480 5.52 112.10 -15.32
CA ARG A 480 4.72 113.23 -15.78
C ARG A 480 5.26 113.71 -17.11
N GLY A 481 4.42 113.65 -18.15
CA GLY A 481 4.72 114.13 -19.48
C GLY A 481 4.65 115.63 -19.60
N ARG A 482 5.13 116.20 -20.79
CA ARG A 482 5.08 117.65 -21.10
C ARG A 482 3.68 118.26 -21.18
N ASP A 483 2.67 117.39 -21.33
CA ASP A 483 1.25 117.78 -21.41
C ASP A 483 0.52 117.82 -20.04
N ASN A 484 1.30 117.83 -18.96
CA ASN A 484 0.81 117.81 -17.56
C ASN A 484 -0.03 116.58 -17.20
N ARG A 485 0.09 115.49 -17.93
CA ARG A 485 -0.54 114.18 -17.69
C ARG A 485 0.50 113.17 -17.22
N GLU A 486 0.05 112.32 -16.30
CA GLU A 486 0.90 111.25 -15.79
C GLU A 486 0.70 109.96 -16.59
N THR A 487 1.80 109.37 -17.11
CA THR A 487 1.79 108.04 -17.70
C THR A 487 1.87 107.01 -16.58
N PHE A 488 0.95 106.07 -16.56
CA PHE A 488 0.90 105.05 -15.51
C PHE A 488 0.99 103.62 -16.10
N SER A 489 1.50 102.73 -15.33
CA SER A 489 1.43 101.30 -15.54
C SER A 489 0.94 100.62 -14.20
N LEU A 490 -0.27 100.09 -14.29
CA LEU A 490 -0.90 99.43 -13.08
C LEU A 490 -1.04 97.92 -13.36
N LYS A 491 -0.96 97.16 -12.27
CA LYS A 491 -1.21 95.74 -12.25
C LYS A 491 -2.31 95.47 -11.26
N ALA A 492 -3.26 94.62 -11.63
CA ALA A 492 -4.33 94.16 -10.76
C ALA A 492 -4.56 92.68 -10.90
N ASP A 493 -4.92 92.02 -9.85
CA ASP A 493 -5.36 90.63 -9.89
C ASP A 493 -6.89 90.57 -10.08
N ILE A 494 -7.35 89.62 -10.83
CA ILE A 494 -8.81 89.46 -11.02
C ILE A 494 -9.30 88.46 -9.97
N GLU A 495 -10.28 88.88 -9.15
CA GLU A 495 -10.93 88.01 -8.18
C GLU A 495 -11.66 86.86 -8.88
N LYS A 496 -11.22 85.61 -8.63
CA LYS A 496 -11.92 84.43 -9.10
C LYS A 496 -13.20 84.26 -8.30
N SER A 497 -14.32 84.52 -8.94
CA SER A 497 -15.64 84.19 -8.41
C SER A 497 -15.65 82.74 -7.87
N LYS A 498 -15.89 82.54 -6.59
CA LYS A 498 -16.11 81.22 -5.98
C LYS A 498 -17.42 80.64 -6.51
N GLU A 499 -17.37 79.99 -7.67
CA GLU A 499 -18.47 79.09 -8.07
C GLU A 499 -18.34 77.78 -7.29
N THR A 500 -19.33 77.47 -6.50
CA THR A 500 -19.61 76.26 -5.78
C THR A 500 -19.70 75.07 -6.73
N GLY A 501 -18.57 74.43 -7.02
CA GLY A 501 -18.53 73.18 -7.79
C GLY A 501 -18.93 72.01 -6.88
N LYS A 502 -20.12 71.50 -7.10
CA LYS A 502 -20.56 70.20 -6.64
C LYS A 502 -19.70 69.11 -7.35
N GLU A 503 -18.84 68.40 -6.60
CA GLU A 503 -18.22 67.15 -7.05
C GLU A 503 -19.30 66.07 -7.20
N PRO A 504 -19.36 65.33 -8.34
CA PRO A 504 -20.16 64.12 -8.38
C PRO A 504 -19.38 62.98 -7.74
N GLY A 505 -20.06 62.29 -6.82
CA GLY A 505 -19.56 61.28 -5.91
C GLY A 505 -18.82 60.12 -6.60
N LYS A 506 -17.75 59.72 -5.93
CA LYS A 506 -17.15 58.41 -6.08
C LYS A 506 -18.07 57.39 -5.44
N GLU A 507 -18.70 56.57 -6.22
CA GLU A 507 -19.21 55.26 -5.80
C GLU A 507 -18.40 54.19 -6.50
N ALA A 508 -17.44 53.64 -5.79
CA ALA A 508 -16.71 52.44 -6.20
C ALA A 508 -17.11 51.33 -5.23
N ALA A 509 -18.00 50.49 -5.67
CA ALA A 509 -18.23 49.19 -5.04
C ALA A 509 -17.41 48.13 -5.75
N THR A 510 -16.32 47.68 -5.13
CA THR A 510 -15.67 46.44 -5.45
C THR A 510 -16.29 45.33 -4.60
N PRO A 511 -16.76 44.21 -5.19
CA PRO A 511 -17.15 43.05 -4.39
C PRO A 511 -15.91 42.23 -4.03
N ARG A 512 -15.65 42.12 -2.73
CA ARG A 512 -14.73 41.15 -2.12
C ARG A 512 -15.23 39.74 -2.42
N VAL A 513 -14.43 38.95 -3.16
CA VAL A 513 -14.58 37.51 -3.23
C VAL A 513 -14.11 36.93 -1.89
N LYS A 514 -15.04 36.29 -1.18
CA LYS A 514 -14.75 35.49 0.00
C LYS A 514 -14.11 34.17 -0.43
N ASP A 515 -12.88 33.93 0.00
CA ASP A 515 -12.27 32.62 0.05
C ASP A 515 -13.09 31.70 0.95
N ALA A 516 -13.70 30.68 0.38
CA ALA A 516 -14.23 29.55 1.08
C ALA A 516 -13.19 28.41 1.03
N ARG A 517 -12.32 28.35 2.00
CA ARG A 517 -11.62 27.14 2.38
C ARG A 517 -12.62 26.17 3.01
N ALA A 518 -12.85 25.04 2.38
CA ALA A 518 -13.40 23.85 3.02
C ALA A 518 -12.30 22.79 3.11
N LYS A 519 -12.01 22.38 4.33
CA LYS A 519 -11.38 21.13 4.76
C LYS A 519 -12.49 20.07 4.94
N PRO A 520 -12.15 18.79 5.08
CA PRO A 520 -10.87 18.06 4.92
C PRO A 520 -10.84 17.19 3.67
#